data_1a7488061364e08c2ebabc960aca956b
#
_entry.id   1a7488061364e08c2ebabc960aca956b
#
_cell.length_a   1.000
_cell.length_b   1.000
_cell.length_c   1.000
_cell.angle_alpha   90.00
_cell.angle_beta   90.00
_cell.angle_gamma   90.00
#
_symmetry.space_group_name_H-M   'P 1'
#
loop_
_entity.id
_entity.type
_entity.pdbx_description
1 polymer ?
#
loop_
_entity_poly.entity_id
_entity_poly.type
_entity_poly.pdbx_seq_one_letter_code
_entity_poly.pdbx_strand_id
1 'polypeptide(L)'
;EMIPHIIKHKDIFSKLLFTGVEDIKGKTLLLHSEQGYGDSIQFIRFAPQLKEKFGCKIAVKCREGLKELFKTIDEIDVIVDRSEETPAFDYQLSIMSMPFILDMKSTDELPKKMPYLKAIFDKDLEIKKEKDKINIGICWSASLTGESYEGKVFDLKFFEPLMNNPKINLYSLQVGDGSEDIKRLGFEDKIIDLTHKLTDFSKTASLINELDLVISSDT
;
A
#
# COMPACT_ATOMS: atom_id res chain seq x y z
N GLU A 1 10.90 15.94 -24.90
CA GLU A 1 9.65 15.14 -24.82
C GLU A 1 9.20 15.10 -23.37
N MET A 2 7.99 15.58 -23.13
CA MET A 2 7.42 15.58 -21.78
C MET A 2 7.11 14.13 -21.38
N ILE A 3 7.59 13.71 -20.21
CA ILE A 3 7.40 12.35 -19.72
C ILE A 3 5.90 12.00 -19.78
N PRO A 4 5.49 10.85 -20.34
CA PRO A 4 4.08 10.48 -20.51
C PRO A 4 3.23 10.59 -19.24
N HIS A 5 3.84 10.37 -18.09
CA HIS A 5 3.22 10.53 -16.77
C HIS A 5 2.76 11.97 -16.49
N ILE A 6 3.57 12.98 -16.87
CA ILE A 6 3.24 14.41 -16.68
C ILE A 6 2.05 14.81 -17.55
N ILE A 7 1.96 14.27 -18.77
CA ILE A 7 0.85 14.56 -19.69
C ILE A 7 -0.49 14.07 -19.12
N LYS A 8 -0.49 12.90 -18.49
CA LYS A 8 -1.69 12.29 -17.91
C LYS A 8 -2.22 13.01 -16.67
N HIS A 9 -1.39 13.81 -15.99
CA HIS A 9 -1.71 14.47 -14.71
C HIS A 9 -1.46 15.98 -14.76
N LYS A 10 -1.78 16.62 -15.90
CA LYS A 10 -1.62 18.08 -16.10
C LYS A 10 -2.29 18.94 -15.02
N ASP A 11 -3.41 18.48 -14.48
CA ASP A 11 -4.14 19.12 -13.40
C ASP A 11 -3.29 19.27 -12.13
N ILE A 12 -2.52 18.22 -11.77
CA ILE A 12 -1.62 18.24 -10.63
C ILE A 12 -0.47 19.22 -10.84
N PHE A 13 0.20 19.12 -12.00
CA PHE A 13 1.38 19.93 -12.31
C PHE A 13 1.04 21.36 -12.75
N SER A 14 -0.23 21.74 -12.75
CA SER A 14 -0.67 23.14 -13.01
C SER A 14 -0.40 24.09 -11.84
N LYS A 15 -0.15 23.56 -10.64
CA LYS A 15 0.10 24.33 -9.41
C LYS A 15 1.57 24.27 -9.00
N LEU A 16 1.95 25.18 -8.09
CA LEU A 16 3.31 25.28 -7.61
C LEU A 16 3.75 24.04 -6.81
N LEU A 17 4.95 23.58 -7.09
CA LEU A 17 5.62 22.58 -6.28
C LEU A 17 5.93 23.18 -4.92
N PHE A 18 5.58 22.47 -3.84
CA PHE A 18 6.00 22.82 -2.48
C PHE A 18 7.45 22.40 -2.26
N THR A 19 8.30 23.35 -1.93
CA THR A 19 9.74 23.13 -1.74
C THR A 19 10.15 23.10 -0.26
N GLY A 20 9.22 23.37 0.65
CA GLY A 20 9.46 23.39 2.10
C GLY A 20 9.79 24.77 2.66
N VAL A 21 9.90 25.80 1.82
CA VAL A 21 10.22 27.19 2.23
C VAL A 21 9.02 28.14 2.18
N GLU A 22 7.96 27.75 1.47
CA GLU A 22 6.74 28.54 1.33
C GLU A 22 5.91 28.51 2.63
N ASP A 23 5.27 29.62 2.97
CA ASP A 23 4.24 29.62 4.03
C ASP A 23 2.94 29.04 3.47
N ILE A 24 2.65 27.82 3.90
CA ILE A 24 1.45 27.08 3.48
C ILE A 24 0.45 26.90 4.63
N LYS A 25 0.59 27.63 5.73
CA LYS A 25 -0.34 27.56 6.86
C LYS A 25 -1.78 27.85 6.39
N GLY A 26 -2.68 26.91 6.67
CA GLY A 26 -4.09 26.97 6.26
C GLY A 26 -4.34 26.72 4.77
N LYS A 27 -3.30 26.55 3.95
CA LYS A 27 -3.39 26.15 2.53
C LYS A 27 -3.61 24.67 2.41
N THR A 28 -4.03 24.21 1.23
CA THR A 28 -4.16 22.81 0.89
C THR A 28 -2.95 22.32 0.10
N LEU A 29 -2.22 21.34 0.65
CA LEU A 29 -1.14 20.62 0.00
C LEU A 29 -1.68 19.31 -0.58
N LEU A 30 -1.59 19.14 -1.89
CA LEU A 30 -1.92 17.89 -2.56
C LEU A 30 -0.69 16.97 -2.58
N LEU A 31 -0.80 15.84 -1.91
CA LEU A 31 0.14 14.74 -2.01
C LEU A 31 -0.32 13.79 -3.14
N HIS A 32 0.57 13.44 -4.07
CA HIS A 32 0.22 12.53 -5.14
C HIS A 32 1.16 11.33 -5.22
N SER A 33 0.58 10.15 -5.47
CA SER A 33 1.33 8.92 -5.69
C SER A 33 1.84 8.85 -7.12
N GLU A 34 3.14 8.72 -7.32
CA GLU A 34 3.77 8.62 -8.64
C GLU A 34 4.38 7.22 -8.91
N GLN A 35 4.72 6.49 -7.87
CA GLN A 35 5.37 5.18 -7.92
C GLN A 35 4.40 4.03 -7.58
N GLY A 36 4.93 2.89 -7.12
CA GLY A 36 4.18 1.69 -6.79
C GLY A 36 3.23 1.82 -5.59
N TYR A 37 2.49 0.75 -5.34
CA TYR A 37 1.64 0.66 -4.16
C TYR A 37 2.46 0.65 -2.87
N GLY A 38 3.56 -0.13 -2.85
CA GLY A 38 4.45 -0.22 -1.69
C GLY A 38 5.05 1.13 -1.32
N ASP A 39 5.51 1.91 -2.31
CA ASP A 39 6.02 3.27 -2.10
C ASP A 39 4.95 4.17 -1.47
N SER A 40 3.74 4.14 -2.02
CA SER A 40 2.62 4.93 -1.50
C SER A 40 2.28 4.56 -0.06
N ILE A 41 2.20 3.26 0.24
CA ILE A 41 1.95 2.74 1.59
C ILE A 41 3.09 3.14 2.54
N GLN A 42 4.35 2.99 2.11
CA GLN A 42 5.50 3.30 2.94
C GLN A 42 5.59 4.79 3.28
N PHE A 43 5.43 5.67 2.28
CA PHE A 43 5.70 7.09 2.45
C PHE A 43 4.52 7.87 3.02
N ILE A 44 3.26 7.39 2.92
CA ILE A 44 2.11 8.11 3.49
C ILE A 44 2.22 8.34 5.01
N ARG A 45 3.05 7.56 5.70
CA ARG A 45 3.35 7.72 7.14
C ARG A 45 3.84 9.10 7.54
N PHE A 46 4.38 9.86 6.59
CA PHE A 46 4.93 11.20 6.84
C PHE A 46 3.87 12.31 6.72
N ALA A 47 2.67 12.03 6.23
CA ALA A 47 1.62 13.04 6.07
C ALA A 47 1.24 13.72 7.40
N PRO A 48 1.10 13.01 8.54
CA PRO A 48 0.84 13.65 9.83
C PRO A 48 1.92 14.65 10.25
N GLN A 49 3.21 14.33 10.05
CA GLN A 49 4.33 15.21 10.40
C GLN A 49 4.35 16.46 9.50
N LEU A 50 4.00 16.33 8.20
CA LEU A 50 3.86 17.51 7.33
C LEU A 50 2.74 18.44 7.83
N LYS A 51 1.59 17.88 8.15
CA LYS A 51 0.45 18.66 8.67
C LYS A 51 0.83 19.40 9.95
N GLU A 52 1.47 18.72 10.88
CA GLU A 52 1.94 19.31 12.15
C GLU A 52 2.97 20.42 11.91
N LYS A 53 4.00 20.16 11.09
CA LYS A 53 5.11 21.09 10.85
C LYS A 53 4.67 22.37 10.13
N PHE A 54 3.78 22.25 9.13
CA PHE A 54 3.44 23.36 8.24
C PHE A 54 2.02 23.93 8.47
N GLY A 55 1.20 23.31 9.31
CA GLY A 55 -0.17 23.78 9.62
C GLY A 55 -1.10 23.81 8.41
N CYS A 56 -0.83 22.97 7.40
CA CYS A 56 -1.58 22.89 6.16
C CYS A 56 -2.71 21.84 6.23
N LYS A 57 -3.63 21.92 5.28
CA LYS A 57 -4.57 20.83 4.98
C LYS A 57 -3.89 19.84 4.04
N ILE A 58 -4.12 18.56 4.24
CA ILE A 58 -3.57 17.48 3.41
C ILE A 58 -4.67 16.89 2.53
N ALA A 59 -4.53 17.01 1.23
CA ALA A 59 -5.28 16.25 0.25
C ALA A 59 -4.37 15.17 -0.35
N VAL A 60 -4.89 13.96 -0.59
CA VAL A 60 -4.13 12.86 -1.20
C VAL A 60 -4.83 12.40 -2.46
N LYS A 61 -4.09 12.33 -3.57
CA LYS A 61 -4.51 11.66 -4.80
C LYS A 61 -3.69 10.38 -4.95
N CYS A 62 -4.29 9.25 -4.58
CA CYS A 62 -3.60 7.96 -4.50
C CYS A 62 -3.94 7.05 -5.70
N ARG A 63 -3.21 5.94 -5.82
CA ARG A 63 -3.57 4.86 -6.75
C ARG A 63 -4.88 4.21 -6.33
N GLU A 64 -5.60 3.69 -7.32
CA GLU A 64 -6.82 2.91 -7.12
C GLU A 64 -6.55 1.77 -6.12
N GLY A 65 -7.50 1.56 -5.21
CA GLY A 65 -7.38 0.51 -4.18
C GLY A 65 -6.66 0.92 -2.89
N LEU A 66 -6.04 2.12 -2.80
CA LEU A 66 -5.42 2.62 -1.56
C LEU A 66 -6.34 3.54 -0.74
N LYS A 67 -7.38 4.09 -1.37
CA LYS A 67 -8.24 5.11 -0.77
C LYS A 67 -8.82 4.70 0.58
N GLU A 68 -9.43 3.52 0.65
CA GLU A 68 -10.07 3.06 1.88
C GLU A 68 -9.04 2.79 3.00
N LEU A 69 -7.87 2.26 2.64
CA LEU A 69 -6.79 2.07 3.61
C LEU A 69 -6.27 3.41 4.16
N PHE A 70 -6.09 4.42 3.29
CA PHE A 70 -5.56 5.73 3.70
C PHE A 70 -6.55 6.55 4.53
N LYS A 71 -7.87 6.31 4.43
CA LYS A 71 -8.89 6.89 5.32
C LYS A 71 -8.68 6.56 6.80
N THR A 72 -7.83 5.58 7.10
CA THR A 72 -7.47 5.25 8.49
C THR A 72 -6.44 6.20 9.11
N ILE A 73 -5.94 7.18 8.34
CA ILE A 73 -5.04 8.24 8.80
C ILE A 73 -5.87 9.49 9.05
N ASP A 74 -6.10 9.79 10.33
CA ASP A 74 -6.99 10.88 10.77
C ASP A 74 -6.50 12.28 10.34
N GLU A 75 -5.21 12.42 10.07
CA GLU A 75 -4.57 13.69 9.71
C GLU A 75 -4.76 14.07 8.24
N ILE A 76 -5.28 13.18 7.38
CA ILE A 76 -5.57 13.47 5.97
C ILE A 76 -6.99 14.02 5.85
N ASP A 77 -7.12 15.21 5.24
CA ASP A 77 -8.41 15.91 5.17
C ASP A 77 -9.27 15.44 3.98
N VAL A 78 -8.64 15.12 2.84
CA VAL A 78 -9.31 14.67 1.62
C VAL A 78 -8.51 13.57 0.94
N ILE A 79 -9.18 12.51 0.50
CA ILE A 79 -8.54 11.41 -0.25
C ILE A 79 -9.38 11.10 -1.48
N VAL A 80 -8.74 11.05 -2.63
CA VAL A 80 -9.35 10.69 -3.91
C VAL A 80 -8.47 9.67 -4.65
N ASP A 81 -9.10 8.79 -5.42
CA ASP A 81 -8.41 7.92 -6.35
C ASP A 81 -7.93 8.68 -7.58
N ARG A 82 -6.97 8.14 -8.33
CA ARG A 82 -6.47 8.73 -9.58
C ARG A 82 -7.56 8.96 -10.62
N SER A 83 -8.59 8.12 -10.65
CA SER A 83 -9.73 8.21 -11.55
C SER A 83 -10.73 9.30 -11.17
N GLU A 84 -10.71 9.76 -9.91
CA GLU A 84 -11.61 10.78 -9.41
C GLU A 84 -11.08 12.20 -9.73
N GLU A 85 -11.99 13.18 -9.68
CA GLU A 85 -11.64 14.58 -9.84
C GLU A 85 -10.65 15.02 -8.75
N THR A 86 -9.62 15.78 -9.18
CA THR A 86 -8.64 16.32 -8.24
C THR A 86 -9.29 17.42 -7.40
N PRO A 87 -9.24 17.35 -6.07
CA PRO A 87 -9.79 18.40 -5.21
C PRO A 87 -9.03 19.72 -5.40
N ALA A 88 -9.64 20.84 -5.02
CA ALA A 88 -8.95 22.13 -5.02
C ALA A 88 -7.74 22.10 -4.08
N PHE A 89 -6.60 22.62 -4.54
CA PHE A 89 -5.34 22.67 -3.78
C PHE A 89 -4.51 23.90 -4.17
N ASP A 90 -3.58 24.29 -3.30
CA ASP A 90 -2.71 25.45 -3.52
C ASP A 90 -1.33 25.04 -3.99
N TYR A 91 -0.77 23.97 -3.41
CA TYR A 91 0.55 23.41 -3.70
C TYR A 91 0.46 21.91 -3.91
N GLN A 92 1.42 21.33 -4.63
CA GLN A 92 1.53 19.89 -4.82
C GLN A 92 2.89 19.37 -4.38
N LEU A 93 2.93 18.09 -3.98
CA LEU A 93 4.14 17.39 -3.58
C LEU A 93 3.99 15.89 -3.90
N SER A 94 5.04 15.30 -4.48
CA SER A 94 5.13 13.85 -4.54
C SER A 94 5.19 13.25 -3.16
N ILE A 95 4.47 12.15 -2.95
CA ILE A 95 4.46 11.42 -1.67
C ILE A 95 5.87 10.99 -1.23
N MET A 96 6.72 10.63 -2.19
CA MET A 96 8.10 10.20 -1.93
C MET A 96 9.05 11.36 -1.55
N SER A 97 8.67 12.60 -1.83
CA SER A 97 9.48 13.77 -1.49
C SER A 97 9.30 14.24 -0.04
N MET A 98 8.33 13.68 0.70
CA MET A 98 8.02 14.11 2.06
C MET A 98 9.21 14.04 3.03
N PRO A 99 10.04 12.97 3.05
CA PRO A 99 11.22 12.94 3.93
C PRO A 99 12.23 14.07 3.66
N PHE A 100 12.39 14.42 2.38
CA PHE A 100 13.27 15.55 2.00
C PHE A 100 12.72 16.89 2.51
N ILE A 101 11.42 17.15 2.34
CA ILE A 101 10.74 18.35 2.83
C ILE A 101 10.74 18.44 4.36
N LEU A 102 10.68 17.30 5.03
CA LEU A 102 10.79 17.21 6.49
C LEU A 102 12.24 17.38 7.00
N ASP A 103 13.23 17.43 6.08
CA ASP A 103 14.66 17.52 6.36
C ASP A 103 15.21 16.32 7.15
N MET A 104 14.67 15.12 6.87
CA MET A 104 15.10 13.88 7.54
C MET A 104 16.53 13.52 7.15
N LYS A 105 17.37 13.22 8.16
CA LYS A 105 18.79 12.89 7.99
C LYS A 105 19.09 11.41 8.27
N SER A 106 18.24 10.75 9.03
CA SER A 106 18.46 9.36 9.40
C SER A 106 17.14 8.59 9.57
N THR A 107 17.24 7.27 9.62
CA THR A 107 16.11 6.39 9.92
C THR A 107 15.60 6.50 11.35
N ASP A 108 16.40 7.08 12.26
CA ASP A 108 15.98 7.30 13.65
C ASP A 108 14.88 8.38 13.78
N GLU A 109 14.72 9.20 12.74
CA GLU A 109 13.72 10.26 12.65
C GLU A 109 12.38 9.77 12.06
N LEU A 110 12.31 8.49 11.66
CA LEU A 110 11.07 7.92 11.17
C LEU A 110 9.92 8.07 12.18
N PRO A 111 8.68 8.30 11.71
CA PRO A 111 7.52 8.34 12.59
C PRO A 111 7.44 7.09 13.46
N LYS A 112 7.45 7.28 14.79
CA LYS A 112 7.46 6.18 15.77
C LYS A 112 6.07 5.56 16.02
N LYS A 113 5.01 6.26 15.58
CA LYS A 113 3.63 5.75 15.71
C LYS A 113 3.44 4.53 14.80
N MET A 114 3.32 3.36 15.39
CA MET A 114 3.08 2.10 14.68
C MET A 114 1.94 1.35 15.37
N PRO A 115 1.01 0.78 14.65
CA PRO A 115 0.84 0.92 13.19
C PRO A 115 0.37 2.32 12.79
N TYR A 116 0.82 2.83 11.65
CA TYR A 116 0.37 4.11 11.10
C TYR A 116 -0.84 3.96 10.16
N LEU A 117 -1.09 2.76 9.67
CA LEU A 117 -2.31 2.35 8.97
C LEU A 117 -3.04 1.34 9.84
N LYS A 118 -4.37 1.34 9.78
CA LYS A 118 -5.19 0.45 10.59
C LYS A 118 -5.96 -0.52 9.70
N ALA A 119 -5.95 -1.79 10.04
CA ALA A 119 -6.87 -2.75 9.45
C ALA A 119 -8.29 -2.45 9.91
N ILE A 120 -9.23 -2.40 8.97
CA ILE A 120 -10.66 -2.31 9.27
C ILE A 120 -11.19 -3.74 9.27
N PHE A 121 -11.80 -4.15 10.36
CA PHE A 121 -12.36 -5.50 10.46
C PHE A 121 -13.40 -5.74 9.36
N ASP A 122 -13.25 -6.86 8.67
CA ASP A 122 -14.19 -7.31 7.65
C ASP A 122 -14.62 -8.75 7.95
N LYS A 123 -15.90 -8.91 8.26
CA LYS A 123 -16.48 -10.20 8.60
C LYS A 123 -16.31 -11.25 7.49
N ASP A 124 -16.31 -10.83 6.22
CA ASP A 124 -16.16 -11.73 5.08
C ASP A 124 -14.72 -12.28 4.93
N LEU A 125 -13.78 -11.64 5.62
CA LEU A 125 -12.36 -12.02 5.69
C LEU A 125 -11.96 -12.60 7.04
N GLU A 126 -12.91 -12.77 7.96
CA GLU A 126 -12.67 -13.46 9.22
C GLU A 126 -12.24 -14.92 8.95
N ILE A 127 -11.12 -15.33 9.54
CA ILE A 127 -10.62 -16.70 9.38
C ILE A 127 -10.88 -17.52 10.63
N LYS A 128 -11.05 -18.83 10.44
CA LYS A 128 -11.21 -19.74 11.56
C LYS A 128 -9.85 -19.97 12.23
N LYS A 129 -9.73 -19.49 13.47
CA LYS A 129 -8.52 -19.74 14.31
C LYS A 129 -8.66 -21.10 15.01
N GLU A 130 -7.77 -22.03 14.65
CA GLU A 130 -7.67 -23.34 15.27
C GLU A 130 -6.55 -23.31 16.32
N LYS A 131 -6.79 -23.87 17.52
CA LYS A 131 -5.92 -23.73 18.70
C LYS A 131 -4.45 -24.11 18.48
N ASP A 132 -4.19 -25.09 17.64
CA ASP A 132 -2.84 -25.66 17.44
C ASP A 132 -2.31 -25.40 16.02
N LYS A 133 -2.90 -24.46 15.29
CA LYS A 133 -2.48 -24.11 13.93
C LYS A 133 -2.03 -22.67 13.84
N ILE A 134 -1.06 -22.45 12.96
CA ILE A 134 -0.54 -21.13 12.57
C ILE A 134 -1.14 -20.75 11.21
N ASN A 135 -1.72 -19.57 11.12
CA ASN A 135 -2.29 -19.04 9.89
C ASN A 135 -1.24 -18.15 9.20
N ILE A 136 -0.76 -18.56 8.04
CA ILE A 136 0.30 -17.88 7.31
C ILE A 136 -0.23 -17.37 5.98
N GLY A 137 -0.12 -16.06 5.72
CA GLY A 137 -0.35 -15.46 4.41
C GLY A 137 0.89 -15.54 3.54
N ILE A 138 0.73 -15.89 2.27
CA ILE A 138 1.84 -15.98 1.32
C ILE A 138 1.58 -15.13 0.08
N CYS A 139 2.63 -14.44 -0.40
CA CYS A 139 2.66 -13.72 -1.67
C CYS A 139 4.00 -14.03 -2.35
N TRP A 140 3.97 -14.63 -3.56
CA TRP A 140 5.17 -15.19 -4.18
C TRP A 140 5.59 -14.52 -5.48
N SER A 141 4.76 -13.63 -6.04
CA SER A 141 5.04 -12.98 -7.30
C SER A 141 4.79 -11.49 -7.25
N ALA A 142 5.71 -10.74 -7.83
CA ALA A 142 5.52 -9.32 -8.14
C ALA A 142 4.78 -9.16 -9.47
N SER A 143 4.30 -7.95 -9.76
CA SER A 143 3.74 -7.61 -11.07
C SER A 143 4.80 -7.79 -12.17
N LEU A 144 4.46 -8.49 -13.25
CA LEU A 144 5.34 -8.76 -14.38
C LEU A 144 5.43 -7.57 -15.37
N THR A 145 4.78 -6.46 -15.08
CA THR A 145 4.71 -5.30 -16.00
C THR A 145 5.85 -4.28 -15.86
N GLY A 146 6.82 -4.51 -14.96
CA GLY A 146 7.96 -3.61 -14.70
C GLY A 146 9.30 -4.14 -15.23
N GLU A 147 10.28 -3.25 -15.43
CA GLU A 147 11.62 -3.60 -15.91
C GLU A 147 12.48 -4.37 -14.87
N SER A 148 12.04 -4.52 -13.62
CA SER A 148 12.85 -5.06 -12.51
C SER A 148 12.18 -6.20 -11.75
N TYR A 149 11.45 -7.07 -12.43
CA TYR A 149 10.83 -8.23 -11.78
C TYR A 149 11.76 -9.45 -11.66
N GLU A 150 12.92 -9.46 -12.34
CA GLU A 150 13.91 -10.53 -12.18
C GLU A 150 14.36 -10.65 -10.74
N GLY A 151 14.20 -11.85 -10.16
CA GLY A 151 14.51 -12.13 -8.77
C GLY A 151 13.42 -11.77 -7.73
N LYS A 152 12.29 -11.20 -8.16
CA LYS A 152 11.15 -10.89 -7.28
C LYS A 152 10.01 -11.92 -7.34
N VAL A 153 10.20 -12.97 -8.11
CA VAL A 153 9.23 -14.06 -8.26
C VAL A 153 9.82 -15.33 -7.67
N PHE A 154 9.08 -15.95 -6.77
CA PHE A 154 9.41 -17.28 -6.25
C PHE A 154 8.48 -18.32 -6.89
N ASP A 155 8.99 -19.53 -7.13
CA ASP A 155 8.14 -20.65 -7.49
C ASP A 155 7.28 -21.03 -6.27
N LEU A 156 5.97 -21.07 -6.44
CA LEU A 156 5.02 -21.44 -5.39
C LEU A 156 5.36 -22.81 -4.76
N LYS A 157 6.05 -23.69 -5.48
CA LYS A 157 6.54 -24.97 -4.96
C LYS A 157 7.50 -24.83 -3.78
N PHE A 158 8.20 -23.72 -3.63
CA PHE A 158 9.06 -23.51 -2.45
C PHE A 158 8.27 -23.51 -1.13
N PHE A 159 6.97 -23.28 -1.18
CA PHE A 159 6.09 -23.34 -0.02
C PHE A 159 5.56 -24.76 0.29
N GLU A 160 5.89 -25.79 -0.51
CA GLU A 160 5.46 -27.17 -0.26
C GLU A 160 5.77 -27.69 1.16
N PRO A 161 6.94 -27.38 1.76
CA PRO A 161 7.20 -27.78 3.15
C PRO A 161 6.19 -27.23 4.16
N LEU A 162 5.66 -26.01 3.91
CA LEU A 162 4.62 -25.41 4.74
C LEU A 162 3.25 -26.04 4.43
N MET A 163 2.93 -26.28 3.15
CA MET A 163 1.70 -26.94 2.71
C MET A 163 1.50 -28.33 3.30
N ASN A 164 2.60 -29.05 3.51
CA ASN A 164 2.59 -30.41 4.04
C ASN A 164 2.67 -30.48 5.58
N ASN A 165 2.71 -29.33 6.27
CA ASN A 165 2.70 -29.29 7.72
C ASN A 165 1.26 -29.18 8.25
N PRO A 166 0.75 -30.19 8.99
CA PRO A 166 -0.64 -30.21 9.47
C PRO A 166 -0.95 -29.11 10.50
N LYS A 167 0.07 -28.43 11.03
CA LYS A 167 -0.07 -27.30 11.97
C LYS A 167 -0.14 -25.95 11.30
N ILE A 168 -0.14 -25.90 9.96
CA ILE A 168 -0.16 -24.64 9.20
C ILE A 168 -1.39 -24.59 8.31
N ASN A 169 -2.08 -23.46 8.33
CA ASN A 169 -3.03 -23.08 7.32
C ASN A 169 -2.38 -21.98 6.45
N LEU A 170 -2.28 -22.21 5.14
CA LEU A 170 -1.76 -21.22 4.20
C LEU A 170 -2.91 -20.46 3.52
N TYR A 171 -2.77 -19.15 3.49
CA TYR A 171 -3.71 -18.23 2.83
C TYR A 171 -3.01 -17.50 1.69
N SER A 172 -3.63 -17.47 0.51
CA SER A 172 -3.12 -16.68 -0.60
C SER A 172 -3.41 -15.19 -0.38
N LEU A 173 -2.35 -14.37 -0.49
CA LEU A 173 -2.42 -12.92 -0.62
C LEU A 173 -2.06 -12.47 -2.05
N GLN A 174 -1.83 -13.43 -2.98
CA GLN A 174 -1.39 -13.18 -4.34
C GLN A 174 -2.55 -12.73 -5.23
N VAL A 175 -2.69 -11.41 -5.40
CA VAL A 175 -3.65 -10.81 -6.34
C VAL A 175 -2.95 -10.51 -7.66
N GLY A 176 -3.60 -10.76 -8.79
CA GLY A 176 -3.06 -10.49 -10.12
C GLY A 176 -2.07 -11.55 -10.61
N ASP A 177 -0.93 -11.12 -11.16
CA ASP A 177 0.05 -12.03 -11.73
C ASP A 177 0.49 -13.12 -10.74
N GLY A 178 0.53 -14.37 -11.17
CA GLY A 178 0.85 -15.52 -10.34
C GLY A 178 -0.33 -16.15 -9.57
N SER A 179 -1.50 -15.52 -9.48
CA SER A 179 -2.67 -16.09 -8.76
C SER A 179 -3.13 -17.42 -9.33
N GLU A 180 -2.98 -17.62 -10.64
CA GLU A 180 -3.33 -18.87 -11.33
C GLU A 180 -2.39 -20.05 -10.99
N ASP A 181 -1.26 -19.80 -10.34
CA ASP A 181 -0.29 -20.85 -10.00
C ASP A 181 -0.85 -21.89 -9.06
N ILE A 182 -1.76 -21.50 -8.14
CA ILE A 182 -2.42 -22.43 -7.22
C ILE A 182 -3.11 -23.54 -8.02
N LYS A 183 -3.93 -23.16 -9.00
CA LYS A 183 -4.66 -24.09 -9.86
C LYS A 183 -3.73 -24.82 -10.83
N ARG A 184 -2.80 -24.10 -11.47
CA ARG A 184 -1.85 -24.67 -12.43
C ARG A 184 -0.97 -25.77 -11.82
N LEU A 185 -0.66 -25.67 -10.52
CA LEU A 185 0.17 -26.63 -9.78
C LEU A 185 -0.63 -27.64 -8.97
N GLY A 186 -1.97 -27.53 -8.92
CA GLY A 186 -2.82 -28.46 -8.19
C GLY A 186 -2.74 -28.30 -6.68
N PHE A 187 -2.61 -27.05 -6.18
CA PHE A 187 -2.49 -26.75 -4.74
C PHE A 187 -3.78 -26.22 -4.12
N GLU A 188 -4.94 -26.36 -4.79
CA GLU A 188 -6.24 -25.86 -4.32
C GLU A 188 -6.65 -26.45 -2.96
N ASP A 189 -6.26 -27.70 -2.68
CA ASP A 189 -6.53 -28.36 -1.39
C ASP A 189 -5.50 -28.02 -0.30
N LYS A 190 -4.44 -27.26 -0.64
CA LYS A 190 -3.31 -26.93 0.24
C LYS A 190 -3.27 -25.46 0.63
N ILE A 191 -3.85 -24.60 -0.18
CA ILE A 191 -3.84 -23.14 0.01
C ILE A 191 -5.27 -22.62 0.00
N ILE A 192 -5.62 -21.89 1.04
CA ILE A 192 -6.92 -21.24 1.15
C ILE A 192 -6.86 -19.94 0.34
N ASP A 193 -7.56 -19.92 -0.78
CA ASP A 193 -7.61 -18.75 -1.66
C ASP A 193 -8.82 -17.87 -1.37
N LEU A 194 -8.57 -16.71 -0.78
CA LEU A 194 -9.55 -15.65 -0.53
C LEU A 194 -9.33 -14.41 -1.42
N THR A 195 -8.44 -14.50 -2.42
CA THR A 195 -8.03 -13.34 -3.23
C THR A 195 -9.19 -12.70 -3.99
N HIS A 196 -10.24 -13.47 -4.32
CA HIS A 196 -11.46 -12.94 -4.92
C HIS A 196 -12.20 -11.92 -4.03
N LYS A 197 -11.90 -11.88 -2.72
CA LYS A 197 -12.44 -10.90 -1.76
C LYS A 197 -11.51 -9.70 -1.54
N LEU A 198 -10.25 -9.79 -1.98
CA LEU A 198 -9.25 -8.74 -1.80
C LEU A 198 -9.35 -7.68 -2.90
N THR A 199 -10.46 -6.94 -2.90
CA THR A 199 -10.79 -5.95 -3.94
C THR A 199 -9.98 -4.66 -3.82
N ASP A 200 -9.39 -4.40 -2.67
CA ASP A 200 -8.53 -3.24 -2.38
C ASP A 200 -7.58 -3.55 -1.20
N PHE A 201 -6.67 -2.62 -0.91
CA PHE A 201 -5.67 -2.80 0.15
C PHE A 201 -6.26 -2.72 1.57
N SER A 202 -7.46 -2.15 1.78
CA SER A 202 -8.12 -2.22 3.09
C SER A 202 -8.59 -3.64 3.38
N LYS A 203 -9.06 -4.37 2.37
CA LYS A 203 -9.42 -5.79 2.47
C LYS A 203 -8.18 -6.65 2.71
N THR A 204 -7.09 -6.38 1.98
CA THR A 204 -5.81 -7.06 2.22
C THR A 204 -5.32 -6.84 3.65
N ALA A 205 -5.39 -5.61 4.16
CA ALA A 205 -5.00 -5.30 5.53
C ALA A 205 -5.90 -6.01 6.56
N SER A 206 -7.21 -6.12 6.29
CA SER A 206 -8.14 -6.87 7.14
C SER A 206 -7.75 -8.34 7.24
N LEU A 207 -7.47 -9.00 6.12
CA LEU A 207 -7.02 -10.39 6.13
C LEU A 207 -5.66 -10.55 6.84
N ILE A 208 -4.69 -9.66 6.56
CA ILE A 208 -3.37 -9.68 7.22
C ILE A 208 -3.51 -9.61 8.74
N ASN A 209 -4.45 -8.81 9.25
CA ASN A 209 -4.69 -8.66 10.69
C ASN A 209 -5.21 -9.94 11.36
N GLU A 210 -5.79 -10.85 10.60
CA GLU A 210 -6.24 -12.16 11.07
C GLU A 210 -5.13 -13.22 11.07
N LEU A 211 -4.04 -12.99 10.35
CA LEU A 211 -2.92 -13.94 10.20
C LEU A 211 -1.90 -13.83 11.33
N ASP A 212 -1.18 -14.92 11.60
CA ASP A 212 -0.10 -14.96 12.57
C ASP A 212 1.25 -14.56 11.93
N LEU A 213 1.41 -14.77 10.63
CA LEU A 213 2.63 -14.46 9.87
C LEU A 213 2.29 -14.16 8.42
N VAL A 214 3.08 -13.29 7.79
CA VAL A 214 3.08 -13.06 6.33
C VAL A 214 4.46 -13.34 5.77
N ILE A 215 4.52 -14.09 4.67
CA ILE A 215 5.73 -14.35 3.89
C ILE A 215 5.48 -13.81 2.48
N SER A 216 6.26 -12.81 2.10
CA SER A 216 6.10 -12.12 0.81
C SER A 216 7.43 -12.02 0.08
N SER A 217 7.38 -12.13 -1.25
CA SER A 217 8.45 -11.61 -2.10
C SER A 217 8.50 -10.09 -1.96
N ASP A 218 9.57 -9.47 -2.47
CA ASP A 218 9.68 -8.02 -2.59
C ASP A 218 8.78 -7.53 -3.75
N THR A 219 7.58 -7.05 -3.43
CA THR A 219 6.56 -6.65 -4.41
C THR A 219 6.18 -5.18 -4.31
#